data_d3c9703bb0403a614294e17fba24254d
#
_entry.id   d3c9703bb0403a614294e17fba24254d
#
_cell.length_a   1.000
_cell.length_b   1.000
_cell.length_c   1.000
_cell.angle_alpha   90.00
_cell.angle_beta   90.00
_cell.angle_gamma   90.00
#
_symmetry.space_group_name_H-M   'P 1'
#
loop_
_entity.id
_entity.type
_entity.pdbx_description
1 polymer ?
#
loop_
_entity_poly.entity_id
_entity_poly.type
_entity_poly.pdbx_seq_one_letter_code
_entity_poly.pdbx_strand_id
1 'polypeptide(L)'
;MNKPLIGAFFAALLLGAGITPAVAAESAQAQESATETAPAAKAVTFSGTVALSNCSGSVVRSPDSQPTDPALVLSNGHCLETGFPGPGEVLVDRPSTRTFTLLNASGTGVGTLKASKIAYGTMTDTDLSLYELTSTYEQIETSYGIKALELETAHPVAGTAITVASGYWKRTYSCDIDGFVHQLREGRWTWKDSVRYTPECQTIGGTSGSPVIDDATGKVVAVNNTGNESGQECTDNNPCEVDENGEVTVREGINYAQQTYNMVPCIGIGNKIDLDREGCGLPKP
;
A
#
# COMPACT_ATOMS: atom_id res chain seq x y z
N MET A 1 -52.92 -48.70 -2.53
CA MET A 1 -53.85 -49.54 -3.37
C MET A 1 -53.24 -49.59 -4.75
N ASN A 2 -53.00 -50.81 -5.22
CA ASN A 2 -52.81 -51.29 -6.59
C ASN A 2 -51.47 -51.02 -7.32
N LYS A 3 -50.62 -52.06 -7.26
CA LYS A 3 -49.85 -52.66 -8.37
C LYS A 3 -50.82 -53.47 -9.24
N PRO A 4 -50.40 -54.14 -10.35
CA PRO A 4 -49.16 -54.32 -11.12
C PRO A 4 -49.36 -54.40 -12.65
N LEU A 5 -48.33 -54.80 -13.46
CA LEU A 5 -48.25 -55.89 -14.45
C LEU A 5 -47.09 -55.61 -15.45
N ILE A 6 -46.02 -56.29 -15.50
CA ILE A 6 -45.53 -57.57 -16.08
C ILE A 6 -45.88 -57.70 -17.59
N GLY A 7 -44.86 -57.83 -18.40
CA GLY A 7 -44.89 -58.28 -19.78
C GLY A 7 -43.49 -58.63 -20.29
N ALA A 8 -43.16 -59.92 -20.30
CA ALA A 8 -41.96 -60.52 -20.86
C ALA A 8 -42.22 -61.03 -22.29
N PHE A 9 -41.16 -61.40 -23.00
CA PHE A 9 -40.97 -62.29 -24.16
C PHE A 9 -40.34 -61.51 -25.35
N PHE A 10 -39.35 -61.95 -26.12
CA PHE A 10 -38.82 -63.28 -26.47
C PHE A 10 -37.40 -63.09 -27.06
N ALA A 11 -36.58 -64.13 -26.95
CA ALA A 11 -35.26 -64.31 -27.49
C ALA A 11 -35.28 -64.61 -29.02
N ALA A 12 -34.25 -64.15 -29.75
CA ALA A 12 -33.82 -64.81 -30.96
C ALA A 12 -32.29 -64.73 -31.09
N LEU A 13 -31.65 -65.91 -31.02
CA LEU A 13 -30.27 -66.14 -31.39
C LEU A 13 -30.10 -66.04 -32.90
N LEU A 14 -29.11 -65.32 -33.39
CA LEU A 14 -28.44 -65.55 -34.69
C LEU A 14 -26.95 -65.42 -34.52
N LEU A 15 -26.29 -66.57 -34.74
CA LEU A 15 -24.81 -66.65 -34.90
C LEU A 15 -24.40 -66.00 -36.23
N GLY A 16 -23.47 -65.07 -36.15
CA GLY A 16 -22.77 -64.51 -37.35
C GLY A 16 -21.32 -64.26 -36.95
N ALA A 17 -20.42 -65.04 -37.50
CA ALA A 17 -18.98 -64.85 -37.42
C ALA A 17 -18.57 -63.62 -38.26
N GLY A 18 -17.79 -62.70 -37.70
CA GLY A 18 -17.32 -61.53 -38.46
C GLY A 18 -16.29 -60.71 -37.69
N ILE A 19 -15.04 -61.01 -37.96
CA ILE A 19 -13.84 -60.10 -38.04
C ILE A 19 -13.82 -58.95 -37.03
N THR A 20 -12.96 -59.02 -36.01
CA THR A 20 -12.60 -57.94 -35.10
C THR A 20 -11.60 -57.01 -35.77
N PRO A 21 -11.85 -55.67 -35.87
CA PRO A 21 -10.78 -54.71 -35.98
C PRO A 21 -10.24 -54.39 -34.61
N ALA A 22 -8.93 -54.52 -34.45
CA ALA A 22 -8.22 -54.04 -33.26
C ALA A 22 -8.39 -52.53 -33.17
N VAL A 23 -9.13 -52.07 -32.17
CA VAL A 23 -9.16 -50.64 -31.81
C VAL A 23 -7.98 -50.41 -30.86
N ALA A 24 -7.00 -49.68 -31.33
CA ALA A 24 -5.94 -49.15 -30.48
C ALA A 24 -6.54 -48.30 -29.35
N ALA A 25 -6.31 -48.75 -28.14
CA ALA A 25 -6.65 -47.96 -26.96
C ALA A 25 -5.62 -46.81 -26.89
N GLU A 26 -6.07 -45.63 -27.29
CA GLU A 26 -5.38 -44.40 -27.06
C GLU A 26 -5.50 -44.10 -25.55
N SER A 27 -4.41 -44.30 -24.80
CA SER A 27 -4.29 -43.90 -23.41
C SER A 27 -4.33 -42.39 -23.32
N ALA A 28 -5.49 -41.84 -22.96
CA ALA A 28 -5.60 -40.46 -22.54
C ALA A 28 -4.78 -40.29 -21.26
N GLN A 29 -3.56 -39.75 -21.42
CA GLN A 29 -2.79 -39.22 -20.27
C GLN A 29 -3.56 -38.02 -19.73
N ALA A 30 -4.16 -38.20 -18.58
CA ALA A 30 -4.66 -37.08 -17.78
C ALA A 30 -3.46 -36.19 -17.46
N GLN A 31 -3.40 -35.03 -18.09
CA GLN A 31 -2.50 -33.96 -17.75
C GLN A 31 -2.94 -33.42 -16.39
N GLU A 32 -2.26 -33.85 -15.35
CA GLU A 32 -2.39 -33.27 -14.00
C GLU A 32 -1.91 -31.82 -14.11
N SER A 33 -2.87 -30.89 -14.20
CA SER A 33 -2.58 -29.47 -14.03
C SER A 33 -2.07 -29.28 -12.60
N ALA A 34 -0.76 -29.15 -12.45
CA ALA A 34 -0.15 -28.66 -11.24
C ALA A 34 -0.71 -27.24 -10.99
N THR A 35 -1.66 -27.13 -10.08
CA THR A 35 -2.09 -25.85 -9.55
C THR A 35 -0.91 -25.33 -8.75
N GLU A 36 -0.13 -24.44 -9.35
CA GLU A 36 0.91 -23.68 -8.68
C GLU A 36 0.20 -22.87 -7.59
N THR A 37 0.27 -23.35 -6.35
CA THR A 37 -0.23 -22.62 -5.19
C THR A 37 0.59 -21.34 -5.08
N ALA A 38 -0.06 -20.20 -5.28
CA ALA A 38 0.54 -18.90 -5.02
C ALA A 38 1.18 -18.93 -3.61
N PRO A 39 2.40 -18.40 -3.43
CA PRO A 39 3.02 -18.35 -2.12
C PRO A 39 2.09 -17.63 -1.15
N ALA A 40 1.90 -18.23 0.05
CA ALA A 40 1.09 -17.62 1.09
C ALA A 40 1.58 -16.21 1.38
N ALA A 41 0.66 -15.23 1.38
CA ALA A 41 0.96 -13.84 1.69
C ALA A 41 1.70 -13.77 3.03
N LYS A 42 2.83 -13.06 3.05
CA LYS A 42 3.65 -12.92 4.25
C LYS A 42 2.97 -11.91 5.17
N ALA A 43 2.67 -12.31 6.41
CA ALA A 43 2.04 -11.40 7.38
C ALA A 43 2.84 -10.10 7.50
N VAL A 44 2.15 -8.95 7.39
CA VAL A 44 2.75 -7.62 7.58
C VAL A 44 3.21 -7.48 9.03
N THR A 45 4.40 -6.93 9.21
CA THR A 45 5.02 -6.70 10.52
C THR A 45 5.46 -5.23 10.62
N PHE A 46 6.03 -4.84 11.78
CA PHE A 46 6.60 -3.50 11.93
C PHE A 46 8.03 -3.36 11.38
N SER A 47 8.61 -4.41 10.80
CA SER A 47 9.97 -4.35 10.25
C SER A 47 10.05 -3.28 9.15
N GLY A 48 10.95 -2.31 9.33
CA GLY A 48 11.12 -1.18 8.43
C GLY A 48 10.19 0.02 8.70
N THR A 49 9.21 -0.10 9.63
CA THR A 49 8.50 1.09 10.11
C THR A 49 9.34 1.89 11.08
N VAL A 50 9.03 3.17 11.19
CA VAL A 50 9.68 4.05 12.16
C VAL A 50 8.64 4.82 12.98
N ALA A 51 8.97 5.07 14.25
CA ALA A 51 8.22 5.99 15.09
C ALA A 51 8.86 7.38 15.04
N LEU A 52 8.04 8.40 14.83
CA LEU A 52 8.37 9.81 14.98
C LEU A 52 7.84 10.30 16.32
N SER A 53 8.20 11.52 16.71
CA SER A 53 7.68 12.13 17.97
C SER A 53 6.18 12.46 17.92
N ASN A 54 5.62 12.61 16.73
CA ASN A 54 4.23 13.04 16.49
C ASN A 54 3.46 12.15 15.52
N CYS A 55 4.15 11.27 14.78
CA CYS A 55 3.60 10.48 13.68
C CYS A 55 4.31 9.13 13.56
N SER A 56 3.93 8.38 12.55
CA SER A 56 4.59 7.18 12.05
C SER A 56 5.34 7.46 10.75
N GLY A 57 6.14 6.51 10.31
CA GLY A 57 6.80 6.52 9.01
C GLY A 57 7.35 5.16 8.66
N SER A 58 8.08 5.09 7.56
CA SER A 58 8.75 3.85 7.12
C SER A 58 10.03 4.15 6.35
N VAL A 59 11.01 3.28 6.51
CA VAL A 59 12.18 3.26 5.62
C VAL A 59 11.73 2.65 4.30
N VAL A 60 11.79 3.42 3.23
CA VAL A 60 11.29 3.01 1.90
C VAL A 60 12.40 3.04 0.86
N ARG A 61 12.23 2.27 -0.20
CA ARG A 61 13.10 2.28 -1.38
C ARG A 61 12.29 2.20 -2.67
N SER A 62 12.78 2.88 -3.70
CA SER A 62 12.39 2.62 -5.09
C SER A 62 13.00 1.29 -5.57
N PRO A 63 12.43 0.62 -6.57
CA PRO A 63 13.06 -0.55 -7.21
C PRO A 63 14.48 -0.27 -7.71
N ASP A 64 14.77 0.96 -8.14
CA ASP A 64 16.06 1.36 -8.68
C ASP A 64 17.09 1.76 -7.60
N SER A 65 16.67 1.92 -6.34
CA SER A 65 17.56 2.30 -5.23
C SER A 65 18.65 1.26 -5.00
N GLN A 66 19.90 1.72 -4.86
CA GLN A 66 21.05 0.86 -4.62
C GLN A 66 21.32 0.69 -3.11
N PRO A 67 21.93 -0.42 -2.67
CA PRO A 67 22.26 -0.63 -1.25
C PRO A 67 23.10 0.50 -0.65
N THR A 68 23.95 1.13 -1.45
CA THR A 68 24.86 2.21 -1.04
C THR A 68 24.23 3.60 -1.10
N ASP A 69 22.99 3.72 -1.60
CA ASP A 69 22.30 5.01 -1.60
C ASP A 69 21.90 5.43 -0.19
N PRO A 70 21.86 6.72 0.12
CA PRO A 70 21.23 7.23 1.33
C PRO A 70 19.80 6.72 1.43
N ALA A 71 19.43 6.12 2.56
CA ALA A 71 18.09 5.59 2.72
C ALA A 71 17.06 6.70 2.86
N LEU A 72 15.81 6.40 2.48
CA LEU A 72 14.69 7.33 2.58
C LEU A 72 13.73 6.93 3.70
N VAL A 73 13.19 7.92 4.41
CA VAL A 73 12.03 7.75 5.29
C VAL A 73 10.84 8.48 4.70
N LEU A 74 9.74 7.75 4.49
CA LEU A 74 8.44 8.26 4.08
C LEU A 74 7.58 8.56 5.31
N SER A 75 6.89 9.71 5.31
CA SER A 75 5.85 10.09 6.26
C SER A 75 4.90 11.10 5.58
N ASN A 76 4.02 11.76 6.33
CA ASN A 76 3.18 12.84 5.79
C ASN A 76 3.87 14.21 5.84
N GLY A 77 3.38 15.14 5.01
CA GLY A 77 3.76 16.55 5.04
C GLY A 77 3.34 17.24 6.34
N HIS A 78 2.13 16.95 6.84
CA HIS A 78 1.67 17.51 8.12
C HIS A 78 2.46 16.98 9.33
N CYS A 79 3.28 15.94 9.14
CA CYS A 79 4.17 15.40 10.17
C CYS A 79 5.51 16.13 10.27
N LEU A 80 5.82 17.06 9.38
CA LEU A 80 7.09 17.78 9.37
C LEU A 80 7.35 18.52 10.69
N GLU A 81 8.59 18.48 11.17
CA GLU A 81 9.02 19.21 12.37
C GLU A 81 9.02 20.73 12.17
N THR A 82 8.99 21.19 10.93
CA THR A 82 8.93 22.60 10.57
C THR A 82 7.52 23.19 10.59
N GLY A 83 6.51 22.35 10.87
CA GLY A 83 5.09 22.69 10.81
C GLY A 83 4.45 22.28 9.48
N PHE A 84 3.14 22.52 9.38
CA PHE A 84 2.34 22.14 8.22
C PHE A 84 2.68 23.04 7.02
N PRO A 85 3.11 22.48 5.87
CA PRO A 85 3.21 23.24 4.63
C PRO A 85 1.88 23.90 4.27
N GLY A 86 1.92 25.16 3.86
CA GLY A 86 0.73 25.86 3.37
C GLY A 86 0.23 25.31 2.04
N PRO A 87 -1.03 25.62 1.65
CA PRO A 87 -1.50 25.33 0.30
C PRO A 87 -0.57 25.97 -0.76
N GLY A 88 -0.11 25.18 -1.72
CA GLY A 88 0.87 25.61 -2.73
C GLY A 88 2.32 25.54 -2.27
N GLU A 89 2.60 25.22 -1.01
CA GLU A 89 3.96 25.14 -0.51
C GLU A 89 4.57 23.76 -0.76
N VAL A 90 5.76 23.76 -1.36
CA VAL A 90 6.57 22.56 -1.59
C VAL A 90 7.97 22.79 -1.07
N LEU A 91 8.42 21.92 -0.18
CA LEU A 91 9.76 21.94 0.39
C LEU A 91 10.66 20.95 -0.37
N VAL A 92 11.81 21.39 -0.80
CA VAL A 92 12.82 20.56 -1.47
C VAL A 92 14.18 20.84 -0.84
N ASP A 93 14.94 19.78 -0.54
CA ASP A 93 16.32 19.85 -0.06
C ASP A 93 16.52 20.78 1.16
N ARG A 94 15.61 20.71 2.15
CA ARG A 94 15.73 21.49 3.39
C ARG A 94 16.54 20.73 4.44
N PRO A 95 17.57 21.34 5.03
CA PRO A 95 18.34 20.70 6.11
C PRO A 95 17.41 20.20 7.24
N SER A 96 17.65 18.98 7.70
CA SER A 96 16.94 18.39 8.84
C SER A 96 17.89 17.54 9.66
N THR A 97 17.68 17.55 10.97
CA THR A 97 18.37 16.67 11.91
C THR A 97 17.41 15.77 12.67
N ARG A 98 16.20 15.63 12.12
CA ARG A 98 15.14 14.79 12.70
C ARG A 98 15.63 13.37 12.93
N THR A 99 15.16 12.75 14.00
CA THR A 99 15.46 11.36 14.33
C THR A 99 14.22 10.50 14.26
N PHE A 100 14.43 9.23 13.96
CA PHE A 100 13.38 8.23 13.79
C PHE A 100 13.77 6.98 14.58
N THR A 101 12.85 6.44 15.37
CA THR A 101 13.08 5.15 16.05
C THR A 101 12.74 4.02 15.08
N LEU A 102 13.74 3.26 14.65
CA LEU A 102 13.56 2.09 13.77
C LEU A 102 12.99 0.92 14.55
N LEU A 103 11.96 0.25 13.99
CA LEU A 103 11.30 -0.86 14.63
C LEU A 103 11.65 -2.20 13.95
N ASN A 104 11.80 -3.25 14.76
CA ASN A 104 11.84 -4.63 14.26
C ASN A 104 10.44 -5.19 14.02
N ALA A 105 10.35 -6.45 13.58
CA ALA A 105 9.09 -7.11 13.26
C ALA A 105 8.07 -7.14 14.41
N SER A 106 8.51 -7.14 15.66
CA SER A 106 7.65 -7.13 16.85
C SER A 106 7.26 -5.72 17.32
N GLY A 107 7.69 -4.65 16.62
CA GLY A 107 7.46 -3.27 17.03
C GLY A 107 8.40 -2.76 18.12
N THR A 108 9.46 -3.51 18.42
CA THR A 108 10.49 -3.05 19.35
C THR A 108 11.45 -2.08 18.65
N GLY A 109 11.74 -0.94 19.27
CA GLY A 109 12.76 -0.01 18.80
C GLY A 109 14.14 -0.63 18.89
N VAL A 110 14.86 -0.69 17.76
CA VAL A 110 16.18 -1.34 17.67
C VAL A 110 17.29 -0.36 17.33
N GLY A 111 16.97 0.85 16.92
CA GLY A 111 17.94 1.86 16.59
C GLY A 111 17.32 3.23 16.32
N THR A 112 18.19 4.24 16.24
CA THR A 112 17.81 5.60 15.87
C THR A 112 18.45 5.95 14.54
N LEU A 113 17.61 6.28 13.56
CA LEU A 113 18.03 6.83 12.27
C LEU A 113 17.98 8.35 12.31
N LYS A 114 18.82 9.01 11.52
CA LYS A 114 18.92 10.47 11.49
C LYS A 114 18.79 10.99 10.08
N ALA A 115 17.96 12.00 9.88
CA ALA A 115 17.87 12.73 8.62
C ALA A 115 19.14 13.56 8.37
N SER A 116 19.49 13.69 7.10
CA SER A 116 20.39 14.72 6.58
C SER A 116 19.59 15.92 6.09
N LYS A 117 18.39 15.67 5.54
CA LYS A 117 17.49 16.71 5.01
C LYS A 117 16.06 16.18 4.84
N ILE A 118 15.12 17.10 4.73
CA ILE A 118 13.84 16.88 4.06
C ILE A 118 14.15 16.93 2.57
N ALA A 119 14.13 15.77 1.90
CA ALA A 119 14.37 15.69 0.47
C ALA A 119 13.18 16.26 -0.31
N TYR A 120 11.95 16.00 0.19
CA TYR A 120 10.69 16.53 -0.34
C TYR A 120 9.64 16.60 0.77
N GLY A 121 8.74 17.59 0.71
CA GLY A 121 7.61 17.68 1.64
C GLY A 121 6.55 18.66 1.14
N THR A 122 5.27 18.28 1.23
CA THR A 122 4.14 19.11 0.84
C THR A 122 2.84 18.62 1.46
N MET A 123 1.84 19.51 1.49
CA MET A 123 0.42 19.20 1.68
C MET A 123 -0.43 19.68 0.49
N THR A 124 0.21 19.97 -0.65
CA THR A 124 -0.46 20.39 -1.89
C THR A 124 -0.68 19.18 -2.79
N ASP A 125 -1.92 18.95 -3.23
CA ASP A 125 -2.33 17.83 -4.09
C ASP A 125 -2.06 16.42 -3.52
N THR A 126 -1.17 16.30 -2.58
CA THR A 126 -0.84 15.11 -1.76
C THR A 126 -0.33 15.57 -0.40
N ASP A 127 -0.29 14.66 0.58
CA ASP A 127 0.23 14.95 1.91
C ASP A 127 1.33 13.92 2.22
N LEU A 128 2.56 14.25 1.82
CA LEU A 128 3.69 13.36 2.04
C LEU A 128 4.99 14.13 2.33
N SER A 129 5.91 13.46 3.00
CA SER A 129 7.30 13.91 3.17
C SER A 129 8.26 12.74 2.98
N LEU A 130 9.40 13.04 2.35
CA LEU A 130 10.54 12.14 2.21
C LEU A 130 11.75 12.77 2.89
N TYR A 131 12.35 12.04 3.81
CA TYR A 131 13.62 12.41 4.43
C TYR A 131 14.73 11.56 3.84
N GLU A 132 15.82 12.19 3.45
CA GLU A 132 17.08 11.50 3.17
C GLU A 132 17.80 11.28 4.49
N LEU A 133 18.29 10.06 4.73
CA LEU A 133 19.00 9.69 5.93
C LEU A 133 20.51 9.88 5.78
N THR A 134 21.20 10.00 6.92
CA THR A 134 22.66 9.94 6.97
C THR A 134 23.21 8.53 6.77
N SER A 135 22.38 7.49 6.91
CA SER A 135 22.72 6.08 6.73
C SER A 135 22.24 5.57 5.37
N THR A 136 23.01 4.66 4.78
CA THR A 136 22.61 3.92 3.58
C THR A 136 21.72 2.73 3.93
N TYR A 137 21.04 2.14 2.93
CA TYR A 137 20.26 0.92 3.13
C TYR A 137 21.13 -0.23 3.63
N GLU A 138 22.31 -0.42 3.05
CA GLU A 138 23.28 -1.46 3.46
C GLU A 138 23.72 -1.29 4.92
N GLN A 139 23.96 -0.06 5.37
CA GLN A 139 24.30 0.22 6.76
C GLN A 139 23.16 -0.12 7.71
N ILE A 140 21.92 0.20 7.34
CA ILE A 140 20.73 -0.14 8.14
C ILE A 140 20.56 -1.67 8.21
N GLU A 141 20.65 -2.36 7.08
CA GLU A 141 20.53 -3.82 7.03
C GLU A 141 21.65 -4.51 7.83
N THR A 142 22.89 -4.07 7.68
CA THR A 142 24.03 -4.63 8.41
C THR A 142 23.92 -4.40 9.92
N SER A 143 23.48 -3.22 10.35
CA SER A 143 23.44 -2.85 11.77
C SER A 143 22.24 -3.46 12.50
N TYR A 144 21.10 -3.59 11.84
CA TYR A 144 19.82 -3.92 12.48
C TYR A 144 19.11 -5.16 11.89
N GLY A 145 19.61 -5.73 10.77
CA GLY A 145 18.96 -6.83 10.07
C GLY A 145 17.62 -6.44 9.42
N ILE A 146 17.39 -5.15 9.20
CA ILE A 146 16.12 -4.60 8.71
C ILE A 146 16.30 -4.09 7.29
N LYS A 147 15.45 -4.57 6.38
CA LYS A 147 15.35 -4.08 5.00
C LYS A 147 14.33 -2.97 4.88
N ALA A 148 14.59 -2.03 3.98
CA ALA A 148 13.61 -1.03 3.58
C ALA A 148 12.40 -1.69 2.91
N LEU A 149 11.21 -1.11 3.10
CA LEU A 149 10.00 -1.50 2.39
C LEU A 149 10.09 -1.00 0.94
N GLU A 150 9.71 -1.85 0.00
CA GLU A 150 9.69 -1.48 -1.41
C GLU A 150 8.42 -0.69 -1.73
N LEU A 151 8.55 0.39 -2.50
CA LEU A 151 7.42 1.15 -3.01
C LEU A 151 6.80 0.44 -4.20
N GLU A 152 5.46 0.37 -4.25
CA GLU A 152 4.75 -0.07 -5.45
C GLU A 152 4.83 1.02 -6.53
N THR A 153 5.05 0.60 -7.78
CA THR A 153 5.20 1.50 -8.94
C THR A 153 3.89 1.72 -9.70
N ALA A 154 2.93 0.84 -9.50
CA ALA A 154 1.62 0.92 -10.14
C ALA A 154 0.58 1.53 -9.20
N HIS A 155 -0.42 2.19 -9.80
CA HIS A 155 -1.62 2.61 -9.08
C HIS A 155 -2.30 1.36 -8.50
N PRO A 156 -2.58 1.32 -7.18
CA PRO A 156 -3.29 0.20 -6.58
C PRO A 156 -4.72 0.09 -7.12
N VAL A 157 -5.38 -1.03 -6.87
CA VAL A 157 -6.76 -1.26 -7.31
C VAL A 157 -7.72 -1.39 -6.12
N ALA A 158 -9.00 -1.02 -6.32
CA ALA A 158 -10.02 -1.24 -5.32
C ALA A 158 -10.18 -2.75 -5.02
N GLY A 159 -10.44 -3.08 -3.76
CA GLY A 159 -10.50 -4.47 -3.27
C GLY A 159 -9.14 -5.05 -2.88
N THR A 160 -8.03 -4.30 -3.01
CA THR A 160 -6.73 -4.73 -2.50
C THR A 160 -6.76 -4.78 -0.98
N ALA A 161 -6.47 -5.96 -0.42
CA ALA A 161 -6.30 -6.14 1.02
C ALA A 161 -5.01 -5.45 1.48
N ILE A 162 -5.12 -4.62 2.51
CA ILE A 162 -4.02 -3.78 3.00
C ILE A 162 -3.89 -3.85 4.52
N THR A 163 -2.68 -3.61 4.98
CA THR A 163 -2.37 -3.39 6.40
C THR A 163 -1.65 -2.07 6.59
N VAL A 164 -2.19 -1.22 7.46
CA VAL A 164 -1.56 0.02 7.95
C VAL A 164 -0.73 -0.31 9.18
N ALA A 165 0.60 -0.12 9.12
CA ALA A 165 1.50 -0.46 10.21
C ALA A 165 1.98 0.80 10.96
N SER A 166 1.29 1.17 12.06
CA SER A 166 1.64 2.35 12.83
C SER A 166 2.87 2.15 13.71
N GLY A 167 3.97 2.81 13.36
CA GLY A 167 5.17 2.80 14.17
C GLY A 167 5.02 3.56 15.49
N TYR A 168 4.22 4.61 15.54
CA TYR A 168 3.95 5.40 16.75
C TYR A 168 3.21 4.58 17.81
N TRP A 169 2.07 3.96 17.42
CA TRP A 169 1.25 3.15 18.34
C TRP A 169 1.69 1.70 18.45
N LYS A 170 2.57 1.22 17.54
CA LYS A 170 2.96 -0.21 17.43
C LYS A 170 1.72 -1.09 17.29
N ARG A 171 0.83 -0.65 16.41
CA ARG A 171 -0.47 -1.27 16.11
C ARG A 171 -0.68 -1.34 14.60
N THR A 172 -1.23 -2.45 14.16
CA THR A 172 -1.65 -2.64 12.76
C THR A 172 -3.16 -2.49 12.64
N TYR A 173 -3.60 -2.04 11.45
CA TYR A 173 -5.00 -1.95 11.06
C TYR A 173 -5.11 -2.62 9.70
N SER A 174 -6.01 -3.59 9.55
CA SER A 174 -6.19 -4.34 8.30
C SER A 174 -7.59 -4.11 7.76
N CYS A 175 -7.67 -3.85 6.47
CA CYS A 175 -8.90 -3.59 5.73
C CYS A 175 -8.62 -3.70 4.23
N ASP A 176 -9.55 -3.22 3.40
CA ASP A 176 -9.37 -3.17 1.95
C ASP A 176 -9.36 -1.71 1.45
N ILE A 177 -8.79 -1.51 0.27
CA ILE A 177 -9.00 -0.28 -0.49
C ILE A 177 -10.44 -0.29 -1.02
N ASP A 178 -11.30 0.61 -0.52
CA ASP A 178 -12.67 0.76 -0.99
C ASP A 178 -12.73 1.47 -2.35
N GLY A 179 -11.88 2.45 -2.55
CA GLY A 179 -11.83 3.22 -3.80
C GLY A 179 -10.88 4.40 -3.74
N PHE A 180 -11.02 5.29 -4.73
CA PHE A 180 -10.15 6.45 -4.90
C PHE A 180 -11.00 7.71 -4.98
N VAL A 181 -10.51 8.77 -4.35
CA VAL A 181 -11.24 10.04 -4.21
C VAL A 181 -10.65 11.06 -5.17
N HIS A 182 -11.48 11.59 -6.07
CA HIS A 182 -11.05 12.61 -7.03
C HIS A 182 -10.35 13.78 -6.33
N GLN A 183 -11.01 14.36 -5.31
CA GLN A 183 -10.41 15.33 -4.39
C GLN A 183 -10.86 15.04 -2.97
N LEU A 184 -9.91 15.00 -2.04
CA LEU A 184 -10.16 14.95 -0.61
C LEU A 184 -9.82 16.33 -0.03
N ARG A 185 -10.81 16.97 0.60
CA ARG A 185 -10.68 18.31 1.14
C ARG A 185 -10.72 18.29 2.65
N GLU A 186 -9.73 18.95 3.30
CA GLU A 186 -9.68 19.06 4.77
C GLU A 186 -9.15 20.44 5.15
N GLY A 187 -9.93 21.22 5.90
CA GLY A 187 -9.58 22.58 6.23
C GLY A 187 -9.29 23.41 4.96
N ARG A 188 -8.06 23.86 4.83
CA ARG A 188 -7.60 24.63 3.67
C ARG A 188 -6.83 23.84 2.62
N TRP A 189 -6.63 22.54 2.82
CA TRP A 189 -5.90 21.67 1.91
C TRP A 189 -6.83 20.86 1.02
N THR A 190 -6.32 20.48 -0.13
CA THR A 190 -6.99 19.58 -1.06
C THR A 190 -5.96 18.60 -1.61
N TRP A 191 -6.28 17.33 -1.51
CA TRP A 191 -5.47 16.23 -2.02
C TRP A 191 -6.21 15.51 -3.13
N LYS A 192 -5.48 14.98 -4.09
CA LYS A 192 -6.02 14.31 -5.28
C LYS A 192 -5.76 12.82 -5.22
N ASP A 193 -6.67 12.06 -5.82
CA ASP A 193 -6.52 10.61 -5.99
C ASP A 193 -6.19 9.87 -4.67
N SER A 194 -6.79 10.34 -3.57
CA SER A 194 -6.57 9.75 -2.25
C SER A 194 -7.22 8.37 -2.16
N VAL A 195 -6.54 7.43 -1.52
CA VAL A 195 -7.11 6.10 -1.20
C VAL A 195 -8.15 6.27 -0.10
N ARG A 196 -9.36 5.71 -0.32
CA ARG A 196 -10.38 5.52 0.69
C ARG A 196 -10.32 4.09 1.20
N TYR A 197 -10.35 3.91 2.52
CA TYR A 197 -10.41 2.61 3.16
C TYR A 197 -11.84 2.10 3.33
N THR A 198 -12.00 0.78 3.43
CA THR A 198 -13.21 0.21 4.01
C THR A 198 -13.29 0.52 5.51
N PRO A 199 -14.50 0.47 6.14
CA PRO A 199 -14.69 0.92 7.52
C PRO A 199 -13.89 0.16 8.59
N GLU A 200 -13.28 -0.98 8.26
CA GLU A 200 -12.50 -1.79 9.19
C GLU A 200 -11.19 -1.10 9.62
N CYS A 201 -10.63 -0.23 8.78
CA CYS A 201 -9.45 0.56 9.15
C CYS A 201 -9.82 1.78 9.98
N GLN A 202 -10.00 1.58 11.27
CA GLN A 202 -10.24 2.65 12.25
C GLN A 202 -8.91 3.23 12.73
N THR A 203 -8.21 3.95 11.85
CA THR A 203 -6.96 4.64 12.21
C THR A 203 -7.24 5.86 13.08
N ILE A 204 -6.28 6.28 13.87
CA ILE A 204 -6.43 7.35 14.88
C ILE A 204 -5.27 8.34 14.79
N GLY A 205 -5.37 9.49 15.44
CA GLY A 205 -4.27 10.46 15.53
C GLY A 205 -2.94 9.79 15.92
N GLY A 206 -1.83 10.16 15.27
CA GLY A 206 -0.51 9.51 15.41
C GLY A 206 -0.27 8.33 14.47
N THR A 207 -1.31 7.79 13.81
CA THR A 207 -1.12 6.82 12.71
C THR A 207 -0.70 7.48 11.40
N SER A 208 -0.81 8.80 11.30
CA SER A 208 -0.31 9.59 10.16
C SER A 208 1.10 9.21 9.81
N GLY A 209 1.38 9.06 8.51
CA GLY A 209 2.69 8.65 8.00
C GLY A 209 2.97 7.15 8.05
N SER A 210 2.06 6.34 8.59
CA SER A 210 2.21 4.87 8.56
C SER A 210 2.22 4.36 7.12
N PRO A 211 3.08 3.39 6.77
CA PRO A 211 2.99 2.73 5.48
C PRO A 211 1.68 1.96 5.38
N VAL A 212 1.04 2.06 4.22
CA VAL A 212 -0.08 1.22 3.80
C VAL A 212 0.50 0.15 2.90
N ILE A 213 0.46 -1.08 3.35
CA ILE A 213 1.15 -2.21 2.73
C ILE A 213 0.11 -3.13 2.09
N ASP A 214 0.29 -3.44 0.81
CA ASP A 214 -0.47 -4.48 0.11
C ASP A 214 -0.09 -5.85 0.71
N ASP A 215 -1.06 -6.56 1.27
CA ASP A 215 -0.86 -7.83 1.97
C ASP A 215 -0.37 -8.95 1.04
N ALA A 216 -0.66 -8.87 -0.26
CA ALA A 216 -0.25 -9.88 -1.23
C ALA A 216 1.22 -9.70 -1.65
N THR A 217 1.67 -8.46 -1.81
CA THR A 217 3.01 -8.14 -2.35
C THR A 217 4.01 -7.73 -1.27
N GLY A 218 3.54 -7.24 -0.13
CA GLY A 218 4.37 -6.64 0.91
C GLY A 218 4.93 -5.26 0.55
N LYS A 219 4.45 -4.64 -0.53
CA LYS A 219 4.90 -3.32 -0.99
C LYS A 219 4.06 -2.20 -0.42
N VAL A 220 4.66 -1.02 -0.28
CA VAL A 220 3.97 0.19 0.16
C VAL A 220 3.22 0.79 -1.02
N VAL A 221 1.90 0.87 -0.92
CA VAL A 221 0.99 1.42 -1.95
C VAL A 221 0.52 2.82 -1.62
N ALA A 222 0.53 3.18 -0.33
CA ALA A 222 0.11 4.51 0.14
C ALA A 222 0.75 4.85 1.50
N VAL A 223 0.57 6.08 1.95
CA VAL A 223 0.90 6.56 3.29
C VAL A 223 -0.38 7.00 3.98
N ASN A 224 -0.66 6.46 5.18
CA ASN A 224 -1.86 6.77 5.94
C ASN A 224 -1.90 8.27 6.29
N ASN A 225 -3.05 8.90 6.09
CA ASN A 225 -3.15 10.35 6.21
C ASN A 225 -4.14 10.79 7.29
N THR A 226 -5.44 10.74 7.02
CA THR A 226 -6.48 11.37 7.83
C THR A 226 -7.76 10.53 7.86
N GLY A 227 -8.76 10.97 8.62
CA GLY A 227 -10.06 10.36 8.67
C GLY A 227 -11.11 11.36 9.15
N ASN A 228 -12.38 11.13 8.78
CA ASN A 228 -13.49 11.96 9.23
C ASN A 228 -13.97 11.48 10.61
N GLU A 229 -13.60 12.21 11.67
CA GLU A 229 -13.80 11.78 13.05
C GLU A 229 -15.22 12.04 13.60
N SER A 230 -15.93 13.04 13.08
CA SER A 230 -17.18 13.52 13.70
C SER A 230 -18.27 13.93 12.72
N GLY A 231 -18.16 13.56 11.44
CA GLY A 231 -19.16 13.84 10.42
C GLY A 231 -19.26 15.32 10.00
N GLN A 232 -18.30 16.16 10.39
CA GLN A 232 -18.25 17.55 9.91
C GLN A 232 -17.77 17.60 8.46
N GLU A 233 -18.18 18.65 7.75
CA GLU A 233 -17.86 18.81 6.34
C GLU A 233 -16.57 19.61 6.17
N CYS A 234 -15.53 18.97 5.65
CA CYS A 234 -14.26 19.57 5.21
C CYS A 234 -13.54 20.38 6.29
N THR A 235 -13.72 20.11 7.57
CA THR A 235 -12.97 20.75 8.66
C THR A 235 -11.74 19.92 9.05
N ASP A 236 -10.87 20.46 9.89
CA ASP A 236 -9.68 19.75 10.39
C ASP A 236 -10.10 18.42 11.07
N ASN A 237 -9.44 17.31 10.74
CA ASN A 237 -9.79 15.93 11.13
C ASN A 237 -11.21 15.48 10.68
N ASN A 238 -11.76 16.15 9.69
CA ASN A 238 -13.05 15.80 9.08
C ASN A 238 -12.99 16.06 7.58
N PRO A 239 -12.18 15.30 6.83
CA PRO A 239 -12.11 15.44 5.39
C PRO A 239 -13.46 15.12 4.73
N CYS A 240 -13.70 15.74 3.60
CA CYS A 240 -14.83 15.43 2.73
C CYS A 240 -14.34 15.12 1.31
N GLU A 241 -15.07 14.25 0.62
CA GLU A 241 -14.80 13.91 -0.77
C GLU A 241 -15.47 14.92 -1.69
N VAL A 242 -14.79 15.31 -2.76
CA VAL A 242 -15.35 16.15 -3.81
C VAL A 242 -15.15 15.43 -5.13
N ASP A 243 -16.24 15.17 -5.84
CA ASP A 243 -16.21 14.49 -7.13
C ASP A 243 -15.84 15.45 -8.30
N GLU A 244 -15.79 14.92 -9.51
CA GLU A 244 -15.47 15.68 -10.73
C GLU A 244 -16.53 16.76 -11.08
N ASN A 245 -17.74 16.66 -10.54
CA ASN A 245 -18.82 17.63 -10.72
C ASN A 245 -18.85 18.68 -9.60
N GLY A 246 -18.00 18.53 -8.58
CA GLY A 246 -17.94 19.39 -7.41
C GLY A 246 -18.96 19.00 -6.33
N GLU A 247 -19.58 17.82 -6.42
CA GLU A 247 -20.48 17.31 -5.38
C GLU A 247 -19.66 16.88 -4.17
N VAL A 248 -20.11 17.32 -2.98
CA VAL A 248 -19.43 17.04 -1.70
C VAL A 248 -20.10 15.87 -0.99
N THR A 249 -19.28 14.90 -0.56
CA THR A 249 -19.72 13.76 0.25
C THR A 249 -18.94 13.71 1.55
N VAL A 250 -19.64 13.64 2.68
CA VAL A 250 -19.07 13.44 4.01
C VAL A 250 -19.24 11.97 4.41
N ARG A 251 -18.15 11.34 4.87
CA ARG A 251 -18.19 9.94 5.32
C ARG A 251 -17.60 9.82 6.73
N GLU A 252 -18.45 10.02 7.73
CA GLU A 252 -18.05 9.87 9.13
C GLU A 252 -17.46 8.46 9.40
N GLY A 253 -16.35 8.41 10.11
CA GLY A 253 -15.64 7.17 10.46
C GLY A 253 -14.78 6.57 9.34
N ILE A 254 -14.76 7.16 8.14
CA ILE A 254 -13.92 6.67 7.03
C ILE A 254 -12.56 7.35 7.07
N ASN A 255 -11.51 6.54 6.83
CA ASN A 255 -10.13 6.95 6.83
C ASN A 255 -9.53 6.89 5.43
N TYR A 256 -8.46 7.66 5.21
CA TYR A 256 -7.86 7.91 3.89
C TYR A 256 -6.34 7.87 3.95
N ALA A 257 -5.74 7.59 2.79
CA ALA A 257 -4.29 7.64 2.59
C ALA A 257 -3.92 8.39 1.30
N GLN A 258 -2.65 8.77 1.21
CA GLN A 258 -2.08 9.37 0.00
C GLN A 258 -1.30 8.32 -0.77
N GLN A 259 -1.53 8.23 -2.08
CA GLN A 259 -0.86 7.27 -2.95
C GLN A 259 0.63 7.54 -3.07
N THR A 260 1.42 6.48 -3.27
CA THR A 260 2.88 6.57 -3.37
C THR A 260 3.42 6.27 -4.78
N TYR A 261 2.64 5.64 -5.66
CA TYR A 261 3.10 5.26 -7.00
C TYR A 261 3.57 6.46 -7.83
N ASN A 262 2.91 7.62 -7.67
CA ASN A 262 3.20 8.86 -8.41
C ASN A 262 4.50 9.54 -7.99
N MET A 263 5.06 9.20 -6.81
CA MET A 263 6.34 9.72 -6.37
C MET A 263 7.54 8.86 -6.82
N VAL A 264 7.32 7.58 -7.12
CA VAL A 264 8.41 6.67 -7.47
C VAL A 264 9.23 7.17 -8.69
N PRO A 265 8.62 7.67 -9.78
CA PRO A 265 9.37 8.24 -10.90
C PRO A 265 10.20 9.47 -10.53
N CYS A 266 9.87 10.16 -9.43
CA CYS A 266 10.62 11.33 -8.97
C CYS A 266 11.92 10.96 -8.23
N ILE A 267 12.08 9.67 -7.84
CA ILE A 267 13.27 9.19 -7.13
C ILE A 267 14.34 8.83 -8.17
N GLY A 268 15.37 9.65 -8.28
CA GLY A 268 16.48 9.49 -9.22
C GLY A 268 17.65 8.70 -8.65
N ILE A 269 18.73 8.70 -9.40
CA ILE A 269 20.00 8.03 -9.01
C ILE A 269 20.49 8.60 -7.68
N GLY A 270 20.91 7.72 -6.76
CA GLY A 270 21.35 8.11 -5.42
C GLY A 270 20.21 8.60 -4.54
N ASN A 271 18.97 8.20 -4.84
CA ASN A 271 17.73 8.61 -4.15
C ASN A 271 17.47 10.13 -4.11
N LYS A 272 18.05 10.86 -5.06
CA LYS A 272 17.78 12.29 -5.20
C LYS A 272 16.40 12.51 -5.77
N ILE A 273 15.66 13.43 -5.18
CA ILE A 273 14.35 13.82 -5.69
C ILE A 273 14.55 14.77 -6.88
N ASP A 274 14.07 14.34 -8.04
CA ASP A 274 14.10 15.10 -9.29
C ASP A 274 12.66 15.22 -9.81
N LEU A 275 12.08 16.38 -9.59
CA LEU A 275 10.69 16.68 -9.95
C LEU A 275 10.48 16.86 -11.46
N ASP A 276 11.56 16.97 -12.25
CA ASP A 276 11.50 17.15 -13.70
C ASP A 276 11.59 15.83 -14.47
N ARG A 277 11.76 14.71 -13.76
CA ARG A 277 11.79 13.39 -14.41
C ARG A 277 10.44 13.06 -15.03
N GLU A 278 10.50 12.36 -16.17
CA GLU A 278 9.32 11.82 -16.85
C GLU A 278 8.53 10.91 -15.90
N GLY A 279 7.22 11.10 -15.85
CA GLY A 279 6.31 10.35 -14.98
C GLY A 279 6.27 10.82 -13.52
N CYS A 280 7.09 11.79 -13.11
CA CYS A 280 6.99 12.36 -11.76
C CYS A 280 5.66 13.07 -11.57
N GLY A 281 4.83 12.60 -10.63
CA GLY A 281 3.52 13.16 -10.32
C GLY A 281 3.48 14.08 -9.10
N LEU A 282 4.64 14.37 -8.49
CA LEU A 282 4.70 15.24 -7.31
C LEU A 282 4.57 16.72 -7.69
N PRO A 283 3.84 17.53 -6.88
CA PRO A 283 3.81 18.98 -7.02
C PRO A 283 5.21 19.60 -7.01
N LYS A 284 5.37 20.65 -7.80
CA LYS A 284 6.63 21.44 -7.89
C LYS A 284 6.52 22.73 -7.09
N PRO A 285 7.65 23.28 -6.60
CA PRO A 285 7.70 24.59 -5.94
C PRO A 285 7.14 25.74 -6.78
#